data_18d40bc913a2ab2b6241af635ff60b89
#
_entry.id   18d40bc913a2ab2b6241af635ff60b89
#
_cell.length_a   1.000
_cell.length_b   1.000
_cell.length_c   1.000
_cell.angle_alpha   90.00
_cell.angle_beta   90.00
_cell.angle_gamma   90.00
#
_symmetry.space_group_name_H-M   'P 1'
#
loop_
_entity.id
_entity.type
_entity.pdbx_description
1 polymer ?
#
loop_
_entity_poly.entity_id
_entity_poly.type
_entity_poly.pdbx_seq_one_letter_code
_entity_poly.pdbx_strand_id
1 'polypeptide(L)'
;DNHMHFYRQENNEEENQILQAFSTHTQLNSGKVSPYINMASAALIKHFTNNYHQGITVTCPGFYGPQGRILRLGLGYPMLIDNLTNFTFGKYRITNFEMETSAIYGLGNALGHHCLSLSAIVANRISKEFSKDGALAVENLIKQSLQIISASSI
;
A
#
# COMPACT_ATOMS: atom_id res chain seq x y z
N ASP A 1 -5.56 7.38 -4.68
CA ASP A 1 -5.88 8.54 -3.85
C ASP A 1 -5.23 9.78 -4.48
N ASN A 2 -5.88 10.94 -4.33
CA ASN A 2 -5.42 12.24 -4.87
C ASN A 2 -5.08 13.24 -3.76
N HIS A 3 -5.19 12.84 -2.51
CA HIS A 3 -5.12 13.75 -1.38
C HIS A 3 -3.81 14.54 -1.33
N MET A 4 -2.71 13.87 -1.54
CA MET A 4 -1.39 14.49 -1.43
C MET A 4 -1.00 15.39 -2.60
N HIS A 5 -1.73 15.38 -3.71
CA HIS A 5 -1.46 16.31 -4.83
C HIS A 5 -1.69 17.79 -4.48
N PHE A 6 -2.40 18.06 -3.40
CA PHE A 6 -2.62 19.42 -2.89
C PHE A 6 -1.51 19.91 -1.97
N TYR A 7 -0.56 19.05 -1.61
CA TYR A 7 0.56 19.39 -0.74
C TYR A 7 1.89 19.22 -1.49
N ARG A 8 2.87 20.03 -1.13
CA ARG A 8 4.21 19.88 -1.67
C ARG A 8 4.81 18.57 -1.17
N GLN A 9 5.31 17.76 -2.11
CA GLN A 9 6.04 16.54 -1.85
C GLN A 9 7.38 16.58 -2.58
N GLU A 10 8.41 16.09 -1.93
CA GLU A 10 9.71 15.89 -2.53
C GLU A 10 10.02 14.40 -2.47
N ASN A 11 9.81 13.72 -3.59
CA ASN A 11 10.20 12.33 -3.73
C ASN A 11 11.71 12.21 -3.89
N ASN A 12 12.30 11.20 -3.27
CA ASN A 12 13.67 10.82 -3.55
C ASN A 12 13.79 10.08 -4.90
N GLU A 13 15.02 9.78 -5.31
CA GLU A 13 15.30 9.14 -6.61
C GLU A 13 14.64 7.75 -6.71
N GLU A 14 14.69 6.93 -5.66
CA GLU A 14 14.08 5.60 -5.64
C GLU A 14 12.55 5.68 -5.76
N GLU A 15 11.92 6.60 -5.04
CA GLU A 15 10.48 6.85 -5.13
C GLU A 15 10.06 7.26 -6.55
N ASN A 16 10.81 8.15 -7.17
CA ASN A 16 10.55 8.59 -8.54
C ASN A 16 10.67 7.43 -9.55
N GLN A 17 11.70 6.59 -9.41
CA GLN A 17 11.89 5.43 -10.28
C GLN A 17 10.78 4.40 -10.11
N ILE A 18 10.36 4.09 -8.87
CA ILE A 18 9.23 3.19 -8.59
C ILE A 18 7.94 3.76 -9.19
N LEU A 19 7.66 5.05 -8.97
CA LEU A 19 6.46 5.70 -9.46
C LEU A 19 6.38 5.71 -10.99
N GLN A 20 7.50 5.98 -11.65
CA GLN A 20 7.59 5.94 -13.11
C GLN A 20 7.36 4.53 -13.65
N ALA A 21 8.03 3.53 -13.06
CA ALA A 21 7.86 2.13 -13.44
C ALA A 21 6.42 1.66 -13.23
N PHE A 22 5.81 2.00 -12.08
CA PHE A 22 4.43 1.68 -11.75
C PHE A 22 3.45 2.32 -12.75
N SER A 23 3.60 3.61 -13.01
CA SER A 23 2.73 4.36 -13.92
C SER A 23 2.81 3.83 -15.36
N THR A 24 4.01 3.48 -15.81
CA THR A 24 4.24 2.89 -17.14
C THR A 24 3.61 1.49 -17.24
N HIS A 25 3.82 0.66 -16.23
CA HIS A 25 3.31 -0.72 -16.22
C HIS A 25 1.79 -0.78 -16.12
N THR A 26 1.20 0.05 -15.25
CA THR A 26 -0.25 0.04 -14.99
C THR A 26 -1.04 0.91 -15.97
N GLN A 27 -0.39 1.80 -16.71
CA GLN A 27 -1.01 2.80 -17.59
C GLN A 27 -1.99 3.75 -16.87
N LEU A 28 -1.85 3.89 -15.54
CA LEU A 28 -2.72 4.74 -14.73
C LEU A 28 -2.46 6.24 -14.93
N ASN A 29 -1.38 6.63 -15.59
CA ASN A 29 -1.02 8.02 -15.87
C ASN A 29 -1.72 8.60 -17.12
N SER A 30 -2.76 7.96 -17.63
CA SER A 30 -3.49 8.39 -18.85
C SER A 30 -4.36 9.64 -18.67
N GLY A 31 -4.09 10.47 -17.67
CA GLY A 31 -4.76 11.76 -17.41
C GLY A 31 -6.03 11.69 -16.55
N LYS A 32 -6.52 10.48 -16.23
CA LYS A 32 -7.69 10.29 -15.35
C LYS A 32 -7.32 9.95 -13.91
N VAL A 33 -6.21 9.26 -13.72
CA VAL A 33 -5.68 8.88 -12.41
C VAL A 33 -4.20 9.22 -12.40
N SER A 34 -3.76 9.93 -11.38
CA SER A 34 -2.35 10.28 -11.17
C SER A 34 -1.90 9.68 -9.85
N PRO A 35 -1.20 8.55 -9.86
CA PRO A 35 -0.68 7.96 -8.65
C PRO A 35 0.44 8.83 -8.06
N TYR A 36 0.64 8.73 -6.75
CA TYR A 36 1.80 9.25 -6.02
C TYR A 36 2.36 8.17 -5.12
N ILE A 37 3.55 8.34 -4.61
CA ILE A 37 4.23 7.37 -3.75
C ILE A 37 4.74 8.04 -2.48
N ASN A 38 4.72 7.29 -1.38
CA ASN A 38 5.37 7.65 -0.13
C ASN A 38 5.97 6.40 0.50
N MET A 39 7.16 6.55 1.07
CA MET A 39 7.83 5.45 1.77
C MET A 39 7.47 5.42 3.24
N ALA A 40 7.38 4.21 3.79
CA ALA A 40 7.33 4.01 5.22
C ALA A 40 8.65 4.42 5.89
N SER A 41 8.59 4.76 7.18
CA SER A 41 9.80 5.09 7.94
C SER A 41 10.76 3.91 8.06
N ALA A 42 11.98 4.07 7.56
CA ALA A 42 13.05 3.08 7.73
C ALA A 42 13.38 2.82 9.21
N ALA A 43 13.22 3.84 10.06
CA ALA A 43 13.42 3.72 11.51
C ALA A 43 12.41 2.76 12.16
N LEU A 44 11.19 2.67 11.61
CA LEU A 44 10.18 1.72 12.10
C LEU A 44 10.30 0.36 11.42
N ILE A 45 10.54 0.29 10.12
CA ILE A 45 10.62 -0.96 9.34
C ILE A 45 11.64 -1.94 9.97
N LYS A 46 12.78 -1.44 10.46
CA LYS A 46 13.83 -2.29 11.05
C LYS A 46 13.36 -3.16 12.22
N HIS A 47 12.30 -2.75 12.92
CA HIS A 47 11.72 -3.49 14.04
C HIS A 47 10.73 -4.59 13.59
N PHE A 48 10.27 -4.53 12.33
CA PHE A 48 9.25 -5.41 11.76
C PHE A 48 9.80 -6.24 10.60
N THR A 49 10.99 -6.83 10.77
CA THR A 49 11.66 -7.62 9.72
C THR A 49 11.35 -9.12 9.83
N ASN A 50 11.25 -9.64 11.06
CA ASN A 50 11.00 -11.05 11.30
C ASN A 50 9.51 -11.36 11.26
N ASN A 51 9.10 -12.36 10.48
CA ASN A 51 7.70 -12.80 10.31
C ASN A 51 6.77 -11.77 9.64
N TYR A 52 7.30 -10.68 9.06
CA TYR A 52 6.55 -9.71 8.28
C TYR A 52 7.01 -9.72 6.84
N HIS A 53 6.07 -9.73 5.91
CA HIS A 53 6.34 -9.55 4.50
C HIS A 53 6.36 -8.05 4.17
N GLN A 54 7.41 -7.60 3.51
CA GLN A 54 7.53 -6.22 3.04
C GLN A 54 7.13 -6.14 1.57
N GLY A 55 6.46 -5.06 1.20
CA GLY A 55 6.03 -4.82 -0.18
C GLY A 55 5.37 -3.46 -0.35
N ILE A 56 4.80 -3.25 -1.51
CA ILE A 56 4.08 -2.03 -1.86
C ILE A 56 2.60 -2.23 -1.53
N THR A 57 2.05 -1.30 -0.76
CA THR A 57 0.61 -1.18 -0.51
C THR A 57 0.01 -0.23 -1.53
N VAL A 58 -1.09 -0.61 -2.17
CA VAL A 58 -1.85 0.27 -3.05
C VAL A 58 -3.01 0.86 -2.29
N THR A 59 -2.96 2.15 -2.03
CA THR A 59 -4.05 2.91 -1.43
C THR A 59 -5.04 3.34 -2.51
N CYS A 60 -6.25 2.84 -2.42
CA CYS A 60 -7.29 3.10 -3.40
C CYS A 60 -8.28 4.14 -2.90
N PRO A 61 -8.72 5.11 -3.75
CA PRO A 61 -9.68 6.14 -3.34
C PRO A 61 -11.12 5.63 -3.21
N GLY A 62 -11.34 4.33 -3.24
CA GLY A 62 -12.65 3.72 -3.08
C GLY A 62 -12.62 2.20 -3.11
N PHE A 63 -13.66 1.60 -2.52
CA PHE A 63 -13.75 0.15 -2.31
C PHE A 63 -14.10 -0.64 -3.58
N TYR A 64 -14.86 -0.06 -4.51
CA TYR A 64 -15.40 -0.78 -5.67
C TYR A 64 -14.48 -0.70 -6.89
N GLY A 65 -14.78 0.19 -7.84
CA GLY A 65 -14.04 0.35 -9.09
C GLY A 65 -12.53 0.59 -8.90
N PRO A 66 -12.09 1.47 -7.99
CA PRO A 66 -10.67 1.68 -7.71
C PRO A 66 -9.92 0.43 -7.25
N GLN A 67 -10.62 -0.51 -6.66
CA GLN A 67 -10.07 -1.82 -6.29
C GLN A 67 -10.46 -2.94 -7.28
N GLY A 68 -10.86 -2.63 -8.49
CA GLY A 68 -11.13 -3.60 -9.54
C GLY A 68 -12.42 -4.41 -9.33
N ARG A 69 -13.38 -3.95 -8.51
CA ARG A 69 -14.66 -4.63 -8.35
C ARG A 69 -15.65 -4.19 -9.42
N ILE A 70 -16.21 -5.17 -10.12
CA ILE A 70 -17.26 -4.96 -11.11
C ILE A 70 -18.59 -5.28 -10.46
N LEU A 71 -19.53 -4.32 -10.52
CA LEU A 71 -20.93 -4.51 -10.14
C LEU A 71 -21.84 -4.38 -11.36
N ARG A 72 -22.39 -3.18 -11.60
CA ARG A 72 -23.25 -2.89 -12.76
C ARG A 72 -22.48 -2.27 -13.92
N LEU A 73 -21.41 -1.53 -13.61
CA LEU A 73 -20.59 -0.82 -14.59
C LEU A 73 -19.28 -1.58 -14.80
N GLY A 74 -18.83 -1.66 -16.05
CA GLY A 74 -17.49 -2.14 -16.39
C GLY A 74 -16.42 -1.17 -15.90
N LEU A 75 -15.21 -1.67 -15.72
CA LEU A 75 -14.06 -0.86 -15.28
C LEU A 75 -13.50 -0.04 -16.45
N GLY A 76 -13.12 1.19 -16.16
CA GLY A 76 -12.35 2.03 -17.08
C GLY A 76 -10.92 1.49 -17.31
N TYR A 77 -10.41 0.68 -16.37
CA TYR A 77 -9.13 -0.04 -16.43
C TYR A 77 -9.37 -1.55 -16.21
N PRO A 78 -9.81 -2.30 -17.23
CA PRO A 78 -10.19 -3.72 -17.07
C PRO A 78 -9.04 -4.60 -16.58
N MET A 79 -7.80 -4.28 -16.99
CA MET A 79 -6.58 -5.02 -16.61
C MET A 79 -5.95 -4.56 -15.30
N LEU A 80 -6.65 -3.73 -14.51
CA LEU A 80 -6.08 -3.15 -13.29
C LEU A 80 -5.51 -4.20 -12.34
N ILE A 81 -6.28 -5.22 -12.00
CA ILE A 81 -5.86 -6.26 -11.05
C ILE A 81 -4.69 -7.07 -11.60
N ASP A 82 -4.75 -7.45 -12.88
CA ASP A 82 -3.66 -8.21 -13.51
C ASP A 82 -2.37 -7.39 -13.57
N ASN A 83 -2.46 -6.12 -13.94
CA ASN A 83 -1.31 -5.22 -13.97
C ASN A 83 -0.71 -5.03 -12.58
N LEU A 84 -1.55 -4.85 -11.55
CA LEU A 84 -1.06 -4.71 -10.18
C LEU A 84 -0.43 -6.01 -9.65
N THR A 85 -1.03 -7.17 -9.96
CA THR A 85 -0.51 -8.48 -9.55
C THR A 85 0.86 -8.77 -10.16
N ASN A 86 1.07 -8.35 -11.41
CA ASN A 86 2.30 -8.60 -12.16
C ASN A 86 3.36 -7.49 -11.99
N PHE A 87 3.05 -6.42 -11.28
CA PHE A 87 4.01 -5.35 -11.06
C PHE A 87 5.12 -5.76 -10.11
N THR A 88 6.37 -5.54 -10.57
CA THR A 88 7.58 -5.70 -9.77
C THR A 88 8.56 -4.58 -10.06
N PHE A 89 9.31 -4.15 -9.05
CA PHE A 89 10.44 -3.22 -9.20
C PHE A 89 11.57 -3.67 -8.26
N GLY A 90 12.63 -4.26 -8.80
CA GLY A 90 13.68 -4.88 -8.01
C GLY A 90 13.10 -5.96 -7.08
N LYS A 91 13.25 -5.77 -5.77
CA LYS A 91 12.68 -6.66 -4.74
C LYS A 91 11.22 -6.36 -4.38
N TYR A 92 10.71 -5.23 -4.81
CA TYR A 92 9.37 -4.78 -4.46
C TYR A 92 8.29 -5.37 -5.35
N ARG A 93 7.15 -5.71 -4.76
CA ARG A 93 5.93 -6.13 -5.44
C ARG A 93 4.73 -5.58 -4.70
N ILE A 94 3.58 -5.53 -5.35
CA ILE A 94 2.33 -5.21 -4.68
C ILE A 94 1.94 -6.36 -3.75
N THR A 95 1.67 -6.06 -2.49
CA THR A 95 1.30 -7.06 -1.47
C THR A 95 -0.13 -6.96 -1.00
N ASN A 96 -0.70 -5.77 -1.01
CA ASN A 96 -2.07 -5.56 -0.55
C ASN A 96 -2.71 -4.28 -1.09
N PHE A 97 -4.04 -4.21 -0.92
CA PHE A 97 -4.86 -3.02 -1.10
C PHE A 97 -5.43 -2.56 0.23
N GLU A 98 -5.53 -1.25 0.38
CA GLU A 98 -6.23 -0.59 1.46
C GLU A 98 -6.63 0.83 1.02
N MET A 99 -7.02 1.72 1.90
CA MET A 99 -7.62 2.99 1.51
C MET A 99 -7.04 4.22 2.26
N GLU A 100 -6.04 4.07 3.14
CA GLU A 100 -5.58 5.10 4.07
C GLU A 100 -4.05 5.33 4.07
N THR A 101 -3.26 4.30 3.83
CA THR A 101 -1.80 4.30 4.09
C THR A 101 -1.05 5.40 3.36
N SER A 102 -1.34 5.66 2.09
CA SER A 102 -0.59 6.66 1.32
C SER A 102 -0.76 8.06 1.88
N ALA A 103 -1.97 8.41 2.34
CA ALA A 103 -2.24 9.71 2.95
C ALA A 103 -1.56 9.82 4.32
N ILE A 104 -1.60 8.74 5.13
CA ILE A 104 -0.92 8.71 6.44
C ILE A 104 0.59 8.90 6.26
N TYR A 105 1.20 8.20 5.30
CA TYR A 105 2.63 8.34 5.02
C TYR A 105 2.97 9.73 4.49
N GLY A 106 2.19 10.23 3.54
CA GLY A 106 2.43 11.53 2.95
C GLY A 106 2.34 12.67 3.97
N LEU A 107 1.27 12.71 4.76
CA LEU A 107 1.09 13.71 5.82
C LEU A 107 2.13 13.53 6.94
N GLY A 108 2.39 12.29 7.36
CA GLY A 108 3.39 12.01 8.37
C GLY A 108 4.79 12.46 7.95
N ASN A 109 5.21 12.12 6.73
CA ASN A 109 6.49 12.54 6.19
C ASN A 109 6.59 14.08 6.08
N ALA A 110 5.54 14.74 5.59
CA ALA A 110 5.49 16.21 5.50
C ALA A 110 5.59 16.91 6.87
N LEU A 111 5.12 16.25 7.93
CA LEU A 111 5.16 16.74 9.30
C LEU A 111 6.39 16.25 10.10
N GLY A 112 7.28 15.49 9.47
CA GLY A 112 8.47 14.95 10.13
C GLY A 112 8.20 13.79 11.08
N HIS A 113 7.08 13.07 10.92
CA HIS A 113 6.71 11.91 11.73
C HIS A 113 7.16 10.60 11.10
N HIS A 114 7.43 9.62 11.96
CA HIS A 114 7.67 8.25 11.52
C HIS A 114 6.35 7.48 11.40
N CYS A 115 6.05 6.97 10.20
CA CYS A 115 4.85 6.22 9.92
C CYS A 115 5.16 4.84 9.37
N LEU A 116 4.41 3.83 9.81
CA LEU A 116 4.45 2.46 9.29
C LEU A 116 3.06 1.85 9.37
N SER A 117 2.58 1.28 8.28
CA SER A 117 1.34 0.51 8.22
C SER A 117 1.65 -0.98 8.30
N LEU A 118 0.90 -1.68 9.12
CA LEU A 118 0.93 -3.14 9.25
C LEU A 118 -0.45 -3.69 8.91
N SER A 119 -0.51 -4.66 8.01
CA SER A 119 -1.79 -5.19 7.50
C SER A 119 -1.91 -6.67 7.77
N ALA A 120 -3.01 -7.10 8.41
CA ALA A 120 -3.43 -8.48 8.42
C ALA A 120 -4.16 -8.78 7.11
N ILE A 121 -3.67 -9.73 6.32
CA ILE A 121 -4.28 -10.11 5.05
C ILE A 121 -5.45 -11.04 5.33
N VAL A 122 -6.67 -10.53 5.17
CA VAL A 122 -7.90 -11.27 5.46
C VAL A 122 -8.61 -11.82 4.22
N ALA A 123 -8.21 -11.37 3.03
CA ALA A 123 -8.75 -11.83 1.76
C ALA A 123 -7.67 -11.80 0.67
N ASN A 124 -7.64 -12.82 -0.17
CA ASN A 124 -6.81 -12.88 -1.36
C ASN A 124 -7.69 -12.83 -2.62
N ARG A 125 -7.52 -11.78 -3.43
CA ARG A 125 -8.33 -11.59 -4.64
C ARG A 125 -7.99 -12.53 -5.76
N ILE A 126 -6.76 -13.00 -5.81
CA ILE A 126 -6.27 -13.86 -6.90
C ILE A 126 -6.77 -15.28 -6.68
N SER A 127 -6.57 -15.83 -5.47
CA SER A 127 -7.06 -17.17 -5.12
C SER A 127 -8.55 -17.19 -4.77
N LYS A 128 -9.19 -16.01 -4.58
CA LYS A 128 -10.57 -15.84 -4.11
C LYS A 128 -10.84 -16.51 -2.75
N GLU A 129 -9.83 -16.51 -1.90
CA GLU A 129 -9.87 -17.09 -0.56
C GLU A 129 -9.99 -16.01 0.49
N PHE A 130 -10.61 -16.38 1.60
CA PHE A 130 -10.69 -15.57 2.80
C PHE A 130 -9.95 -16.27 3.94
N SER A 131 -9.39 -15.48 4.85
CA SER A 131 -8.87 -15.99 6.11
C SER A 131 -9.97 -16.75 6.86
N LYS A 132 -9.64 -17.92 7.42
CA LYS A 132 -10.57 -18.71 8.22
C LYS A 132 -11.03 -17.96 9.48
N ASP A 133 -10.14 -17.12 10.03
CA ASP A 133 -10.42 -16.27 11.18
C ASP A 133 -9.69 -14.94 11.03
N GLY A 134 -10.32 -14.01 10.34
CA GLY A 134 -9.78 -12.67 10.13
C GLY A 134 -9.69 -11.85 11.42
N ALA A 135 -10.61 -12.06 12.36
CA ALA A 135 -10.60 -11.36 13.64
C ALA A 135 -9.38 -11.77 14.48
N LEU A 136 -9.09 -13.05 14.57
CA LEU A 136 -7.90 -13.57 15.25
C LEU A 136 -6.60 -13.10 14.57
N ALA A 137 -6.58 -13.04 13.25
CA ALA A 137 -5.41 -12.53 12.51
C ALA A 137 -5.11 -11.06 12.87
N VAL A 138 -6.13 -10.22 12.95
CA VAL A 138 -6.01 -8.82 13.37
C VAL A 138 -5.59 -8.71 14.83
N GLU A 139 -6.21 -9.48 15.74
CA GLU A 139 -5.85 -9.48 17.16
C GLU A 139 -4.38 -9.88 17.38
N ASN A 140 -3.93 -10.91 16.68
CA ASN A 140 -2.53 -11.36 16.74
C ASN A 140 -1.57 -10.28 16.21
N LEU A 141 -1.91 -9.62 15.11
CA LEU A 141 -1.12 -8.50 14.58
C LEU A 141 -0.99 -7.38 15.61
N ILE A 142 -2.09 -6.98 16.26
CA ILE A 142 -2.08 -5.94 17.29
C ILE A 142 -1.18 -6.34 18.46
N LYS A 143 -1.36 -7.56 19.01
CA LYS A 143 -0.56 -8.04 20.14
C LYS A 143 0.93 -8.07 19.83
N GLN A 144 1.30 -8.64 18.67
CA GLN A 144 2.71 -8.73 18.25
C GLN A 144 3.30 -7.34 18.02
N SER A 145 2.57 -6.44 17.38
CA SER A 145 3.04 -5.07 17.13
C SER A 145 3.28 -4.30 18.42
N LEU A 146 2.36 -4.40 19.38
CA LEU A 146 2.54 -3.77 20.70
C LEU A 146 3.72 -4.34 21.47
N GLN A 147 3.96 -5.65 21.40
CA GLN A 147 5.13 -6.29 22.01
C GLN A 147 6.44 -5.77 21.41
N ILE A 148 6.50 -5.65 20.07
CA ILE A 148 7.68 -5.14 19.38
C ILE A 148 7.93 -3.68 19.77
N ILE A 149 6.90 -2.82 19.75
CA ILE A 149 7.02 -1.41 20.08
C ILE A 149 7.46 -1.24 21.53
N SER A 150 6.87 -1.96 22.48
CA SER A 150 7.20 -1.87 23.89
C SER A 150 8.62 -2.37 24.24
N ALA A 151 9.16 -3.29 23.44
CA ALA A 151 10.52 -3.81 23.59
C ALA A 151 11.57 -2.96 22.87
N SER A 152 11.14 -2.03 22.01
CA SER A 152 12.02 -1.19 21.20
C SER A 152 12.20 0.18 21.88
N SER A 153 13.42 0.67 21.92
CA SER A 153 13.70 2.08 22.28
C SER A 153 13.42 2.94 21.03
N ILE A 154 12.14 3.21 20.77
CA ILE A 154 11.68 4.08 19.70
C ILE A 154 11.51 5.49 20.23
#